data_bd2915a6e1c9a77dab7744906ceca74e
#
_entry.id   bd2915a6e1c9a77dab7744906ceca74e
#
_cell.length_a   1.000
_cell.length_b   1.000
_cell.length_c   1.000
_cell.angle_alpha   90.00
_cell.angle_beta   90.00
_cell.angle_gamma   90.00
#
_symmetry.space_group_name_H-M   'P 1'
#
loop_
_entity.id
_entity.type
_entity.pdbx_description
1 polymer ?
#
loop_
_entity_poly.entity_id
_entity_poly.type
_entity_poly.pdbx_seq_one_letter_code
_entity_poly.pdbx_strand_id
1 'polypeptide(L)'
;MIDVHKISTNCTRNEFVGTAVLDTIGLVISGIEDTLLETMNVGMKYRCLGLFSSRTGAAGQITAIDDAVKATNTEVLSIELPRDTKGWGGHGNYIVLGGTDVSDVRHAISMALELTNKLNEIGRASCRERV
;
A
#
# COMPACT_ATOMS: atom_id res chain seq x y z
N MET A 1 -26.76 17.18 -13.41
CA MET A 1 -25.82 16.70 -14.40
C MET A 1 -24.40 16.72 -13.81
N ILE A 2 -23.71 15.62 -13.88
CA ILE A 2 -22.36 15.53 -13.33
C ILE A 2 -21.39 16.23 -14.29
N ASP A 3 -20.64 17.16 -13.77
CA ASP A 3 -19.62 17.87 -14.56
C ASP A 3 -18.40 16.94 -14.73
N VAL A 4 -18.22 16.41 -15.93
CA VAL A 4 -17.14 15.48 -16.25
C VAL A 4 -15.76 16.10 -16.02
N HIS A 5 -15.61 17.40 -16.31
CA HIS A 5 -14.35 18.09 -16.07
C HIS A 5 -14.03 18.18 -14.57
N LYS A 6 -15.01 18.47 -13.76
CA LYS A 6 -14.86 18.55 -12.31
C LYS A 6 -14.54 17.18 -11.72
N ILE A 7 -15.21 16.13 -12.20
CA ILE A 7 -14.93 14.74 -11.79
C ILE A 7 -13.50 14.36 -12.18
N SER A 8 -13.10 14.66 -13.41
CA SER A 8 -11.76 14.36 -13.88
C SER A 8 -10.69 15.06 -13.03
N THR A 9 -10.93 16.32 -12.69
CA THR A 9 -10.02 17.09 -11.84
C THR A 9 -9.96 16.50 -10.43
N ASN A 10 -11.10 16.09 -9.88
CA ASN A 10 -11.15 15.48 -8.55
C ASN A 10 -10.57 14.07 -8.56
N CYS A 11 -10.74 13.32 -9.64
CA CYS A 11 -10.22 11.97 -9.78
C CYS A 11 -8.69 11.93 -9.82
N THR A 12 -8.03 13.06 -10.11
CA THR A 12 -6.57 13.11 -9.98
C THR A 12 -6.10 12.94 -8.55
N ARG A 13 -7.02 13.03 -7.59
CA ARG A 13 -6.74 12.84 -6.17
C ARG A 13 -6.68 11.37 -5.78
N ASN A 14 -7.28 10.49 -6.61
CA ASN A 14 -7.25 9.05 -6.38
C ASN A 14 -6.42 8.45 -7.50
N GLU A 15 -5.33 7.83 -7.16
CA GLU A 15 -4.39 7.36 -8.16
C GLU A 15 -4.02 5.89 -7.92
N PHE A 16 -4.18 5.09 -8.97
CA PHE A 16 -3.63 3.76 -9.02
C PHE A 16 -2.14 3.91 -9.33
N VAL A 17 -1.28 3.50 -8.40
CA VAL A 17 0.16 3.67 -8.54
C VAL A 17 0.77 2.53 -9.33
N GLY A 18 0.39 1.30 -9.02
CA GLY A 18 0.94 0.16 -9.75
C GLY A 18 0.66 -1.16 -9.07
N THR A 19 1.32 -2.19 -9.57
CA THR A 19 1.22 -3.55 -9.05
C THR A 19 2.60 -4.12 -8.79
N ALA A 20 2.63 -5.18 -8.02
CA ALA A 20 3.83 -5.97 -7.79
C ALA A 20 3.45 -7.45 -7.75
N VAL A 21 4.44 -8.32 -7.60
CA VAL A 21 4.23 -9.76 -7.50
C VAL A 21 3.32 -10.11 -6.33
N LEU A 22 2.79 -11.32 -6.30
CA LEU A 22 1.91 -11.85 -5.26
C LEU A 22 0.59 -11.07 -5.18
N ASP A 23 0.08 -10.63 -6.34
CA ASP A 23 -1.17 -9.87 -6.45
C ASP A 23 -1.16 -8.62 -5.57
N THR A 24 -0.03 -7.93 -5.52
CA THR A 24 0.12 -6.71 -4.74
C THR A 24 -0.31 -5.50 -5.56
N ILE A 25 -1.09 -4.63 -4.97
CA ILE A 25 -1.51 -3.38 -5.61
C ILE A 25 -1.24 -2.19 -4.69
N GLY A 26 -1.00 -1.06 -5.29
CA GLY A 26 -0.80 0.19 -4.58
C GLY A 26 -1.66 1.31 -5.14
N LEU A 27 -2.32 2.02 -4.25
CA LEU A 27 -3.22 3.12 -4.57
C LEU A 27 -2.93 4.31 -3.67
N VAL A 28 -3.28 5.49 -4.11
CA VAL A 28 -3.17 6.71 -3.31
C VAL A 28 -4.51 7.45 -3.35
N ILE A 29 -4.97 7.86 -2.19
CA ILE A 29 -6.16 8.70 -2.05
C ILE A 29 -5.75 10.02 -1.43
N SER A 30 -6.05 11.13 -2.11
CA SER A 30 -5.80 12.47 -1.61
C SER A 30 -7.13 13.13 -1.24
N GLY A 31 -7.16 13.77 -0.08
CA GLY A 31 -8.36 14.45 0.39
C GLY A 31 -9.48 13.50 0.77
N ILE A 32 -9.15 12.41 1.44
CA ILE A 32 -10.13 11.39 1.85
C ILE A 32 -11.19 11.98 2.79
N GLU A 33 -12.40 11.49 2.67
CA GLU A 33 -13.53 11.96 3.46
C GLU A 33 -13.39 11.59 4.95
N ASP A 34 -13.81 12.51 5.82
CA ASP A 34 -13.70 12.34 7.27
C ASP A 34 -14.38 11.09 7.80
N THR A 35 -15.59 10.82 7.32
CA THR A 35 -16.34 9.66 7.77
C THR A 35 -15.67 8.35 7.38
N LEU A 36 -14.99 8.34 6.23
CA LEU A 36 -14.24 7.16 5.80
C LEU A 36 -13.01 6.95 6.68
N LEU A 37 -12.27 8.01 7.00
CA LEU A 37 -11.14 7.92 7.93
C LEU A 37 -11.57 7.37 9.27
N GLU A 38 -12.68 7.87 9.78
CA GLU A 38 -13.23 7.44 11.06
C GLU A 38 -13.62 5.96 11.03
N THR A 39 -14.29 5.53 9.97
CA THR A 39 -14.70 4.15 9.78
C THR A 39 -13.50 3.21 9.66
N MET A 40 -12.44 3.65 8.99
CA MET A 40 -11.20 2.88 8.85
C MET A 40 -10.40 2.81 10.14
N ASN A 41 -10.69 3.70 11.08
CA ASN A 41 -10.00 3.74 12.37
C ASN A 41 -8.48 3.95 12.24
N VAL A 42 -8.10 4.84 11.34
CA VAL A 42 -6.69 5.18 11.09
C VAL A 42 -6.30 6.56 11.60
N GLY A 43 -7.20 7.19 12.36
CA GLY A 43 -7.00 8.54 12.88
C GLY A 43 -7.33 9.61 11.86
N MET A 44 -7.27 10.84 12.30
CA MET A 44 -7.65 12.02 11.50
C MET A 44 -6.46 12.90 11.14
N LYS A 45 -5.26 12.45 11.42
CA LYS A 45 -4.04 13.22 11.24
C LYS A 45 -3.73 13.51 9.77
N TYR A 46 -3.97 12.56 8.89
CA TYR A 46 -3.62 12.68 7.48
C TYR A 46 -4.84 12.57 6.59
N ARG A 47 -4.84 13.37 5.52
CA ARG A 47 -5.86 13.34 4.47
C ARG A 47 -5.37 12.66 3.20
N CYS A 48 -4.07 12.41 3.10
CA CYS A 48 -3.48 11.68 1.99
C CYS A 48 -3.10 10.31 2.49
N LEU A 49 -3.71 9.28 1.92
CA LEU A 49 -3.46 7.90 2.32
C LEU A 49 -2.89 7.09 1.17
N GLY A 50 -1.95 6.23 1.49
CA GLY A 50 -1.48 5.20 0.58
C GLY A 50 -2.06 3.87 1.00
N LEU A 51 -2.62 3.15 0.06
CA LEU A 51 -3.20 1.83 0.30
C LEU A 51 -2.35 0.80 -0.42
N PHE A 52 -1.89 -0.17 0.32
CA PHE A 52 -1.00 -1.22 -0.19
C PHE A 52 -1.54 -2.55 0.29
N SER A 53 -1.93 -3.38 -0.65
CA SER A 53 -2.53 -4.65 -0.28
C SER A 53 -2.11 -5.76 -1.20
N SER A 54 -2.14 -6.98 -0.70
CA SER A 54 -1.85 -8.17 -1.48
C SER A 54 -2.75 -9.31 -1.05
N ARG A 55 -2.94 -10.25 -1.97
CA ARG A 55 -3.70 -11.46 -1.74
C ARG A 55 -2.90 -12.52 -1.01
N THR A 56 -1.61 -12.57 -1.27
CA THR A 56 -0.73 -13.60 -0.71
C THR A 56 0.55 -12.98 -0.20
N GLY A 57 1.19 -13.66 0.74
CA GLY A 57 2.43 -13.21 1.32
C GLY A 57 2.25 -12.07 2.30
N ALA A 58 3.28 -11.79 3.04
CA ALA A 58 3.29 -10.66 3.98
C ALA A 58 4.70 -10.17 4.28
N ALA A 59 5.66 -11.10 4.43
CA ALA A 59 7.00 -10.73 4.88
C ALA A 59 7.70 -9.75 3.94
N GLY A 60 7.66 -10.01 2.64
CA GLY A 60 8.27 -9.13 1.66
C GLY A 60 7.60 -7.77 1.59
N GLN A 61 6.28 -7.76 1.63
CA GLN A 61 5.50 -6.54 1.58
C GLN A 61 5.71 -5.67 2.82
N ILE A 62 5.74 -6.27 3.99
CA ILE A 62 5.98 -5.52 5.24
C ILE A 62 7.38 -4.92 5.24
N THR A 63 8.38 -5.69 4.81
CA THR A 63 9.76 -5.21 4.70
C THR A 63 9.85 -4.06 3.71
N ALA A 64 9.18 -4.18 2.57
CA ALA A 64 9.16 -3.14 1.55
C ALA A 64 8.52 -1.85 2.08
N ILE A 65 7.43 -1.97 2.81
CA ILE A 65 6.76 -0.82 3.43
C ILE A 65 7.66 -0.17 4.49
N ASP A 66 8.34 -0.97 5.30
CA ASP A 66 9.26 -0.43 6.31
C ASP A 66 10.35 0.43 5.65
N ASP A 67 10.98 -0.07 4.61
CA ASP A 67 12.01 0.67 3.88
C ASP A 67 11.43 1.92 3.21
N ALA A 68 10.25 1.81 2.65
CA ALA A 68 9.60 2.93 1.97
C ALA A 68 9.26 4.08 2.94
N VAL A 69 8.72 3.77 4.12
CA VAL A 69 8.39 4.82 5.08
C VAL A 69 9.63 5.46 5.69
N LYS A 70 10.71 4.71 5.81
CA LYS A 70 11.99 5.27 6.27
C LYS A 70 12.63 6.21 5.28
N ALA A 71 12.36 6.02 4.00
CA ALA A 71 12.94 6.82 2.91
C ALA A 71 12.05 8.00 2.52
N THR A 72 10.84 8.08 3.02
CA THR A 72 9.89 9.14 2.68
C THR A 72 9.29 9.75 3.95
N ASN A 73 8.62 10.88 3.80
CA ASN A 73 7.96 11.53 4.92
C ASN A 73 6.54 10.98 5.08
N THR A 74 6.46 9.71 5.42
CA THR A 74 5.20 8.99 5.59
C THR A 74 5.21 8.17 6.86
N GLU A 75 4.03 7.71 7.26
CA GLU A 75 3.84 6.96 8.50
C GLU A 75 2.87 5.80 8.24
N VAL A 76 3.14 4.65 8.82
CA VAL A 76 2.22 3.52 8.76
C VAL A 76 1.09 3.76 9.77
N LEU A 77 -0.14 3.76 9.29
CA LEU A 77 -1.31 3.99 10.13
C LEU A 77 -2.01 2.71 10.54
N SER A 78 -1.94 1.68 9.71
CA SER A 78 -2.62 0.42 9.98
C SER A 78 -1.97 -0.71 9.19
N ILE A 79 -1.88 -1.88 9.80
CA ILE A 79 -1.50 -3.11 9.12
C ILE A 79 -2.49 -4.18 9.55
N GLU A 80 -3.15 -4.78 8.57
CA GLU A 80 -4.03 -5.91 8.80
C GLU A 80 -3.47 -7.13 8.08
N LEU A 81 -3.40 -8.23 8.80
CA LEU A 81 -2.90 -9.50 8.30
C LEU A 81 -4.01 -10.54 8.45
N PRO A 82 -4.96 -10.58 7.53
CA PRO A 82 -6.05 -11.54 7.62
C PRO A 82 -5.50 -12.95 7.57
N ARG A 83 -5.92 -13.79 8.51
CA ARG A 83 -5.53 -15.20 8.57
C ARG A 83 -6.65 -16.03 7.99
N ASP A 84 -6.30 -16.89 7.06
CA ASP A 84 -7.21 -17.90 6.62
C ASP A 84 -7.15 -19.05 7.64
N THR A 85 -8.27 -19.29 8.32
CA THR A 85 -8.36 -20.32 9.34
C THR A 85 -8.29 -21.73 8.75
N LYS A 86 -8.35 -21.86 7.45
CA LYS A 86 -8.26 -23.18 6.78
C LYS A 86 -6.85 -23.52 6.29
N GLY A 87 -5.86 -22.82 6.76
CA GLY A 87 -4.60 -23.42 7.00
C GLY A 87 -3.56 -23.52 5.90
N TRP A 88 -3.68 -22.93 4.77
CA TRP A 88 -2.61 -23.01 3.77
C TRP A 88 -2.11 -21.66 3.29
N GLY A 89 -1.63 -20.86 4.20
CA GLY A 89 -0.73 -19.76 3.87
C GLY A 89 -1.22 -18.72 2.90
N GLY A 90 -2.47 -18.64 2.61
CA GLY A 90 -3.03 -17.57 1.84
C GLY A 90 -3.23 -16.34 2.69
N HIS A 91 -2.14 -15.83 3.26
CA HIS A 91 -2.22 -14.64 4.09
C HIS A 91 -2.00 -13.45 3.19
N GLY A 92 -2.96 -12.61 3.06
CA GLY A 92 -2.77 -11.34 2.41
C GLY A 92 -2.28 -10.31 3.42
N ASN A 93 -2.20 -9.08 2.97
CA ASN A 93 -1.95 -7.95 3.85
C ASN A 93 -2.72 -6.74 3.34
N TYR A 94 -3.02 -5.84 4.25
CA TYR A 94 -3.61 -4.56 3.95
C TYR A 94 -2.91 -3.52 4.80
N ILE A 95 -2.20 -2.63 4.15
CA ILE A 95 -1.35 -1.65 4.83
C ILE A 95 -1.79 -0.26 4.41
N VAL A 96 -2.00 0.61 5.39
CA VAL A 96 -2.39 1.99 5.17
C VAL A 96 -1.26 2.90 5.62
N LEU A 97 -0.80 3.75 4.72
CA LEU A 97 0.18 4.79 5.00
C LEU A 97 -0.51 6.15 5.02
N GLY A 98 0.08 7.10 5.72
CA GLY A 98 -0.38 8.47 5.69
C GLY A 98 0.78 9.43 5.55
N GLY A 99 0.51 10.57 4.95
CA GLY A 99 1.47 11.65 4.83
C GLY A 99 0.77 12.97 4.60
N THR A 100 1.48 14.06 4.86
CA THR A 100 0.93 15.40 4.64
C THR A 100 0.95 15.80 3.18
N ASP A 101 1.90 15.25 2.42
CA ASP A 101 2.06 15.57 1.00
C ASP A 101 1.75 14.33 0.17
N VAL A 102 0.87 14.49 -0.81
CA VAL A 102 0.47 13.39 -1.68
C VAL A 102 1.64 12.82 -2.48
N SER A 103 2.61 13.65 -2.83
CA SER A 103 3.78 13.18 -3.58
C SER A 103 4.66 12.25 -2.74
N ASP A 104 4.78 12.51 -1.43
CA ASP A 104 5.50 11.61 -0.52
C ASP A 104 4.79 10.27 -0.39
N VAL A 105 3.47 10.29 -0.28
CA VAL A 105 2.68 9.05 -0.18
C VAL A 105 2.79 8.25 -1.47
N ARG A 106 2.68 8.90 -2.61
CA ARG A 106 2.84 8.25 -3.93
C ARG A 106 4.22 7.64 -4.07
N HIS A 107 5.26 8.37 -3.69
CA HIS A 107 6.63 7.88 -3.74
C HIS A 107 6.81 6.65 -2.84
N ALA A 108 6.27 6.70 -1.63
CA ALA A 108 6.35 5.57 -0.70
C ALA A 108 5.69 4.32 -1.29
N ILE A 109 4.51 4.44 -1.85
CA ILE A 109 3.80 3.31 -2.44
C ILE A 109 4.57 2.78 -3.67
N SER A 110 5.04 3.66 -4.54
CA SER A 110 5.83 3.26 -5.71
C SER A 110 7.09 2.51 -5.29
N MET A 111 7.81 3.01 -4.32
CA MET A 111 9.01 2.37 -3.78
C MET A 111 8.69 1.01 -3.17
N ALA A 112 7.60 0.92 -2.41
CA ALA A 112 7.19 -0.33 -1.79
C ALA A 112 6.87 -1.40 -2.85
N LEU A 113 6.24 -1.03 -3.95
CA LEU A 113 5.96 -1.96 -5.05
C LEU A 113 7.25 -2.48 -5.69
N GLU A 114 8.20 -1.59 -5.97
CA GLU A 114 9.50 -1.98 -6.52
C GLU A 114 10.26 -2.90 -5.59
N LEU A 115 10.29 -2.56 -4.30
CA LEU A 115 11.00 -3.36 -3.29
C LEU A 115 10.35 -4.73 -3.11
N THR A 116 9.04 -4.81 -3.20
CA THR A 116 8.32 -6.08 -3.12
C THR A 116 8.78 -7.03 -4.23
N ASN A 117 8.88 -6.53 -5.45
CA ASN A 117 9.40 -7.32 -6.58
C ASN A 117 10.83 -7.77 -6.33
N LYS A 118 11.68 -6.84 -5.89
CA LYS A 118 13.10 -7.10 -5.67
C LYS A 118 13.32 -8.13 -4.55
N LEU A 119 12.62 -7.98 -3.44
CA LEU A 119 12.73 -8.91 -2.32
C LEU A 119 12.25 -10.31 -2.67
N ASN A 120 11.21 -10.40 -3.50
CA ASN A 120 10.72 -11.68 -3.99
C ASN A 120 11.76 -12.39 -4.87
N GLU A 121 12.47 -11.64 -5.71
CA GLU A 121 13.54 -12.21 -6.54
C GLU A 121 14.69 -12.72 -5.68
N ILE A 122 15.09 -11.96 -4.66
CA ILE A 122 16.14 -12.36 -3.73
C ILE A 122 15.73 -13.63 -3.00
N GLY A 123 14.49 -13.72 -2.54
CA GLY A 123 13.97 -14.91 -1.88
C GLY A 123 14.01 -16.14 -2.76
N ARG A 124 13.64 -16.01 -4.03
CA ARG A 124 13.70 -17.12 -4.99
C ARG A 124 15.13 -17.57 -5.24
N ALA A 125 16.05 -16.63 -5.42
CA ALA A 125 17.47 -16.96 -5.64
C ALA A 125 18.03 -17.71 -4.43
N SER A 126 17.72 -17.26 -3.23
CA SER A 126 18.15 -17.90 -1.98
C SER A 126 17.59 -19.32 -1.87
N CYS A 127 16.34 -19.54 -2.23
CA CYS A 127 15.73 -20.88 -2.22
C CYS A 127 16.40 -21.80 -3.24
N ARG A 128 16.78 -21.30 -4.41
CA ARG A 128 17.46 -22.10 -5.42
C ARG A 128 18.85 -22.53 -4.97
N GLU A 129 19.57 -21.65 -4.27
CA GLU A 129 20.91 -21.97 -3.78
C GLU A 129 20.93 -23.04 -2.69
N ARG A 130 19.80 -23.21 -2.00
CA ARG A 130 19.68 -24.23 -0.96
C ARG A 130 19.44 -25.63 -1.48
N VAL A 131 19.08 -25.75 -2.72
CA VAL A 131 18.88 -27.03 -3.38
C VAL A 131 20.19 -27.48 -4.01
#